data_a2db4276d8ad71f39ac7d8f377569371
#
_entry.id   a2db4276d8ad71f39ac7d8f377569371
#
_cell.length_a   1.000
_cell.length_b   1.000
_cell.length_c   1.000
_cell.angle_alpha   90.00
_cell.angle_beta   90.00
_cell.angle_gamma   90.00
#
_symmetry.space_group_name_H-M   'P 1'
#
loop_
_entity.id
_entity.type
_entity.pdbx_description
1 polymer ?
#
loop_
_entity_poly.entity_id
_entity_poly.type
_entity_poly.pdbx_seq_one_letter_code
_entity_poly.pdbx_strand_id
1 'polypeptide(L)'
;MLASQCSTPTELIFDGHPGRDIEDMAKCLEGFGTRFFKERGKWLIEGSSDGLDESPTDLWCGNSGTAARILTAISARMEVPISIDGDDSLRSRKGASLTKALRELGCNITSDQLPCTIQGPITAGNIVVDLSESSQALTALILASPSFPPGIEARVLGEPVSRGYSELTFQICEMCGWTPGSSEKITLGPWDVKTPQSAAIPGELSLLPISMLFDKLHGTNTQDGIAESGVPRIMEAIDAVREDDGGTISLRDASDIITPAAFLMALGRGGEISGIAHTRGKESDRITNTANLMEAFGIELDVQEDGFNIKGGQEIRKPDEVVFTEGDHRVAMTAIVLASKVGGVISGTEWCEVTHPGFVEMVLGAKNRN
;
A
#
# COMPACT_ATOMS: atom_id res chain seq x y z
N MET A 1 1.83 14.05 -2.00
CA MET A 1 2.16 14.10 -3.44
C MET A 1 1.42 15.22 -4.18
N LEU A 2 0.09 15.20 -4.30
CA LEU A 2 -0.63 16.29 -5.00
C LEU A 2 -0.39 17.67 -4.34
N ALA A 3 -0.42 17.74 -3.01
CA ALA A 3 -0.10 18.98 -2.28
C ALA A 3 1.31 19.53 -2.60
N SER A 4 2.26 18.66 -2.94
CA SER A 4 3.61 19.09 -3.36
C SER A 4 3.65 19.75 -4.73
N GLN A 5 2.60 19.57 -5.54
CA GLN A 5 2.46 20.15 -6.87
C GLN A 5 1.40 21.28 -6.90
N CYS A 6 1.02 21.80 -5.73
CA CYS A 6 0.05 22.87 -5.59
C CYS A 6 0.67 24.06 -4.85
N SER A 7 0.42 25.28 -5.32
CA SER A 7 0.89 26.50 -4.65
C SER A 7 0.10 26.85 -3.39
N THR A 8 -1.12 26.31 -3.25
CA THR A 8 -1.93 26.51 -2.05
C THR A 8 -1.48 25.51 -0.97
N PRO A 9 -1.07 25.97 0.21
CA PRO A 9 -0.73 25.09 1.31
C PRO A 9 -1.90 24.18 1.70
N THR A 10 -1.59 22.91 2.02
CA THR A 10 -2.59 21.93 2.42
C THR A 10 -2.28 21.42 3.82
N GLU A 11 -3.22 21.53 4.74
CA GLU A 11 -3.14 20.90 6.06
C GLU A 11 -3.73 19.47 6.00
N LEU A 12 -2.94 18.47 6.37
CA LEU A 12 -3.42 17.10 6.58
C LEU A 12 -3.62 16.86 8.07
N ILE A 13 -4.82 16.41 8.44
CA ILE A 13 -5.20 16.09 9.82
C ILE A 13 -5.37 14.56 9.91
N PHE A 14 -4.76 13.94 10.90
CA PHE A 14 -4.78 12.48 11.08
C PHE A 14 -4.62 12.08 12.54
N ASP A 15 -5.07 10.88 12.87
CA ASP A 15 -4.86 10.30 14.20
C ASP A 15 -3.54 9.51 14.25
N GLY A 16 -2.87 9.55 15.43
CA GLY A 16 -1.65 8.80 15.65
C GLY A 16 -0.38 9.43 15.04
N HIS A 17 0.52 8.58 14.60
CA HIS A 17 1.79 8.96 13.96
C HIS A 17 1.88 8.33 12.58
N PRO A 18 2.34 9.06 11.56
CA PRO A 18 2.61 8.49 10.25
C PRO A 18 3.63 7.35 10.33
N GLY A 19 3.42 6.31 9.54
CA GLY A 19 4.37 5.22 9.40
C GLY A 19 5.63 5.66 8.63
N ARG A 20 6.68 4.83 8.70
CA ARG A 20 7.97 5.11 8.03
C ARG A 20 7.82 5.36 6.54
N ASP A 21 6.93 4.65 5.86
CA ASP A 21 6.66 4.85 4.43
C ASP A 21 6.25 6.28 4.08
N ILE A 22 5.43 6.89 4.95
CA ILE A 22 4.98 8.28 4.78
C ILE A 22 6.10 9.26 5.09
N GLU A 23 6.90 9.00 6.13
CA GLU A 23 8.05 9.83 6.50
C GLU A 23 9.15 9.80 5.42
N ASP A 24 9.44 8.63 4.85
CA ASP A 24 10.43 8.49 3.77
C ASP A 24 9.95 9.16 2.47
N MET A 25 8.65 9.04 2.14
CA MET A 25 8.05 9.78 1.03
C MET A 25 8.15 11.29 1.24
N ALA A 26 7.88 11.80 2.45
CA ALA A 26 8.00 13.22 2.76
C ALA A 26 9.43 13.72 2.57
N LYS A 27 10.45 12.99 3.10
CA LYS A 27 11.87 13.33 2.90
C LYS A 27 12.25 13.37 1.42
N CYS A 28 11.78 12.41 0.63
CA CYS A 28 12.03 12.41 -0.82
C CYS A 28 11.41 13.65 -1.49
N LEU A 29 10.20 14.05 -1.10
CA LEU A 29 9.54 15.24 -1.63
C LEU A 29 10.19 16.55 -1.16
N GLU A 30 10.81 16.56 0.04
CA GLU A 30 11.66 17.68 0.48
C GLU A 30 12.85 17.88 -0.45
N GLY A 31 13.43 16.79 -0.99
CA GLY A 31 14.48 16.85 -2.01
C GLY A 31 14.04 17.52 -3.33
N PHE A 32 12.75 17.54 -3.62
CA PHE A 32 12.16 18.25 -4.75
C PHE A 32 11.69 19.67 -4.40
N GLY A 33 11.99 20.19 -3.20
CA GLY A 33 11.64 21.54 -2.78
C GLY A 33 10.32 21.68 -2.02
N THR A 34 9.61 20.59 -1.75
CA THR A 34 8.41 20.62 -0.90
C THR A 34 8.78 20.90 0.55
N ARG A 35 8.01 21.72 1.26
CA ARG A 35 8.21 21.97 2.69
C ARG A 35 7.12 21.31 3.52
N PHE A 36 7.53 20.60 4.57
CA PHE A 36 6.64 19.97 5.53
C PHE A 36 6.82 20.58 6.92
N PHE A 37 5.74 21.12 7.48
CA PHE A 37 5.69 21.55 8.88
C PHE A 37 4.93 20.49 9.67
N LYS A 38 5.66 19.68 10.42
CA LYS A 38 5.17 18.46 11.07
C LYS A 38 4.83 18.73 12.52
N GLU A 39 3.57 18.58 12.88
CA GLU A 39 3.07 18.58 14.25
C GLU A 39 2.33 17.26 14.54
N ARG A 40 2.15 16.95 15.81
CA ARG A 40 1.38 15.77 16.20
C ARG A 40 -0.06 15.87 15.71
N GLY A 41 -0.51 14.89 14.94
CA GLY A 41 -1.87 14.81 14.41
C GLY A 41 -2.13 15.71 13.22
N LYS A 42 -1.15 16.51 12.76
CA LYS A 42 -1.31 17.33 11.55
C LYS A 42 0.01 17.70 10.89
N TRP A 43 -0.01 17.77 9.58
CA TRP A 43 1.10 18.30 8.78
C TRP A 43 0.61 19.39 7.85
N LEU A 44 1.31 20.53 7.80
CA LEU A 44 1.12 21.53 6.76
C LEU A 44 2.14 21.28 5.64
N ILE A 45 1.68 21.19 4.40
CA ILE A 45 2.48 20.92 3.21
C ILE A 45 2.43 22.16 2.32
N GLU A 46 3.60 22.71 2.02
CA GLU A 46 3.78 23.79 1.07
C GLU A 46 4.53 23.26 -0.15
N GLY A 47 3.84 23.19 -1.28
CA GLY A 47 4.39 22.80 -2.58
C GLY A 47 4.61 23.99 -3.50
N SER A 48 4.82 23.72 -4.78
CA SER A 48 5.01 24.71 -5.84
C SER A 48 4.03 24.47 -6.98
N SER A 49 3.47 25.57 -7.56
CA SER A 49 2.61 25.49 -8.74
C SER A 49 3.36 25.09 -10.01
N ASP A 50 4.66 25.36 -10.05
CA ASP A 50 5.52 24.99 -11.19
C ASP A 50 6.00 23.53 -11.07
N GLY A 51 5.44 22.80 -10.10
CA GLY A 51 5.77 21.44 -9.75
C GLY A 51 6.93 21.40 -8.77
N LEU A 52 7.71 20.36 -8.84
CA LEU A 52 8.84 20.15 -7.95
C LEU A 52 10.07 20.86 -8.53
N ASP A 53 10.52 21.93 -7.91
CA ASP A 53 11.48 22.88 -8.50
C ASP A 53 12.94 22.45 -8.38
N GLU A 54 13.23 21.57 -7.43
CA GLU A 54 14.58 21.06 -7.18
C GLU A 54 14.78 19.68 -7.77
N SER A 55 16.02 19.31 -8.05
CA SER A 55 16.39 18.01 -8.60
C SER A 55 17.29 17.27 -7.61
N PRO A 56 16.74 16.38 -6.78
CA PRO A 56 17.55 15.53 -5.92
C PRO A 56 18.43 14.59 -6.75
N THR A 57 19.55 14.17 -6.21
CA THR A 57 20.42 13.16 -6.87
C THR A 57 20.05 11.75 -6.44
N ASP A 58 19.63 11.57 -5.19
CA ASP A 58 19.37 10.28 -4.59
C ASP A 58 18.08 10.32 -3.76
N LEU A 59 17.23 9.31 -3.94
CA LEU A 59 15.97 9.15 -3.24
C LEU A 59 15.95 7.80 -2.54
N TRP A 60 15.76 7.81 -1.23
CA TRP A 60 15.60 6.60 -0.40
C TRP A 60 14.14 6.38 -0.05
N CYS A 61 13.55 5.31 -0.57
CA CYS A 61 12.13 4.98 -0.43
C CYS A 61 11.81 4.03 0.74
N GLY A 62 12.80 3.67 1.56
CA GLY A 62 12.61 2.71 2.64
C GLY A 62 12.08 1.36 2.14
N ASN A 63 10.94 0.91 2.69
CA ASN A 63 10.23 -0.29 2.25
C ASN A 63 9.06 0.01 1.30
N SER A 64 8.81 1.29 0.98
CA SER A 64 7.59 1.73 0.30
C SER A 64 7.62 1.51 -1.22
N GLY A 65 6.94 0.46 -1.69
CA GLY A 65 6.72 0.24 -3.12
C GLY A 65 5.95 1.37 -3.79
N THR A 66 4.99 1.95 -3.10
CA THR A 66 4.19 3.08 -3.60
C THR A 66 5.05 4.34 -3.75
N ALA A 67 5.84 4.68 -2.74
CA ALA A 67 6.76 5.82 -2.82
C ALA A 67 7.75 5.65 -3.97
N ALA A 68 8.42 4.49 -4.08
CA ALA A 68 9.38 4.22 -5.14
C ALA A 68 8.78 4.43 -6.54
N ARG A 69 7.57 3.94 -6.79
CA ARG A 69 6.91 4.06 -8.10
C ARG A 69 6.47 5.49 -8.39
N ILE A 70 5.89 6.20 -7.42
CA ILE A 70 5.51 7.61 -7.59
C ILE A 70 6.76 8.46 -7.86
N LEU A 71 7.82 8.28 -7.08
CA LEU A 71 9.07 9.02 -7.24
C LEU A 71 9.77 8.69 -8.57
N THR A 72 9.70 7.44 -9.02
CA THR A 72 10.16 7.05 -10.37
C THR A 72 9.42 7.83 -11.45
N ALA A 73 8.08 7.91 -11.38
CA ALA A 73 7.29 8.63 -12.37
C ALA A 73 7.57 10.14 -12.35
N ILE A 74 7.74 10.74 -11.16
CA ILE A 74 8.08 12.16 -11.04
C ILE A 74 9.48 12.46 -11.56
N SER A 75 10.46 11.62 -11.26
CA SER A 75 11.83 11.78 -11.72
C SER A 75 11.95 11.74 -13.25
N ALA A 76 10.98 11.13 -13.94
CA ALA A 76 10.94 11.03 -15.40
C ALA A 76 10.84 12.40 -16.12
N ARG A 77 10.43 13.47 -15.44
CA ARG A 77 10.43 14.83 -15.99
C ARG A 77 11.82 15.51 -15.98
N MET A 78 12.74 15.00 -15.15
CA MET A 78 14.03 15.65 -14.89
C MET A 78 15.06 15.32 -15.97
N GLU A 79 15.78 16.34 -16.46
CA GLU A 79 16.87 16.15 -17.43
C GLU A 79 18.14 15.60 -16.76
N VAL A 80 18.26 15.76 -15.44
CA VAL A 80 19.36 15.19 -14.66
C VAL A 80 19.04 13.79 -14.19
N PRO A 81 20.03 12.88 -14.11
CA PRO A 81 19.80 11.54 -13.59
C PRO A 81 19.50 11.57 -12.09
N ILE A 82 18.47 10.84 -11.67
CA ILE A 82 18.06 10.66 -10.28
C ILE A 82 18.15 9.19 -9.93
N SER A 83 18.86 8.87 -8.86
CA SER A 83 18.97 7.52 -8.29
C SER A 83 17.81 7.26 -7.33
N ILE A 84 17.14 6.12 -7.46
CA ILE A 84 16.09 5.68 -6.55
C ILE A 84 16.50 4.33 -5.96
N ASP A 85 16.39 4.24 -4.64
CA ASP A 85 16.76 3.03 -3.90
C ASP A 85 15.85 2.81 -2.69
N GLY A 86 15.99 1.65 -2.05
CA GLY A 86 15.27 1.26 -0.85
C GLY A 86 15.93 0.07 -0.16
N ASP A 87 15.23 -0.54 0.78
CA ASP A 87 15.72 -1.70 1.49
C ASP A 87 15.77 -2.97 0.62
N ASP A 88 16.31 -4.05 1.16
CA ASP A 88 16.50 -5.30 0.43
C ASP A 88 15.16 -5.93 0.00
N SER A 89 14.09 -5.77 0.77
CA SER A 89 12.75 -6.21 0.39
C SER A 89 12.25 -5.41 -0.82
N LEU A 90 12.38 -4.09 -0.80
CA LEU A 90 11.93 -3.23 -1.90
C LEU A 90 12.76 -3.47 -3.18
N ARG A 91 14.07 -3.71 -3.05
CA ARG A 91 14.97 -4.06 -4.17
C ARG A 91 14.57 -5.36 -4.86
N SER A 92 13.98 -6.32 -4.13
CA SER A 92 13.54 -7.59 -4.69
C SER A 92 12.26 -7.49 -5.54
N ARG A 93 11.50 -6.40 -5.40
CA ARG A 93 10.19 -6.21 -6.07
C ARG A 93 10.36 -5.75 -7.52
N LYS A 94 9.51 -6.26 -8.39
CA LYS A 94 9.49 -5.90 -9.80
C LYS A 94 8.77 -4.55 -10.02
N GLY A 95 9.28 -3.75 -10.97
CA GLY A 95 8.68 -2.48 -11.39
C GLY A 95 8.48 -2.36 -12.90
N ALA A 96 8.54 -3.47 -13.62
CA ALA A 96 8.66 -3.51 -15.09
C ALA A 96 7.54 -2.78 -15.85
N SER A 97 6.29 -2.81 -15.37
CA SER A 97 5.18 -2.12 -16.06
C SER A 97 5.40 -0.61 -16.13
N LEU A 98 5.82 0.02 -15.02
CA LEU A 98 6.09 1.46 -14.97
C LEU A 98 7.34 1.84 -15.77
N THR A 99 8.45 1.14 -15.55
CA THR A 99 9.74 1.47 -16.20
C THR A 99 9.66 1.30 -17.71
N LYS A 100 8.93 0.27 -18.18
CA LYS A 100 8.64 0.08 -19.62
C LYS A 100 7.87 1.27 -20.18
N ALA A 101 6.77 1.67 -19.55
CA ALA A 101 5.97 2.81 -19.99
C ALA A 101 6.79 4.10 -20.05
N LEU A 102 7.64 4.37 -19.06
CA LEU A 102 8.48 5.56 -19.05
C LEU A 102 9.60 5.52 -20.12
N ARG A 103 10.18 4.34 -20.42
CA ARG A 103 11.12 4.18 -21.55
C ARG A 103 10.44 4.43 -22.89
N GLU A 104 9.20 3.98 -23.09
CA GLU A 104 8.40 4.26 -24.28
C GLU A 104 8.16 5.76 -24.46
N LEU A 105 8.15 6.54 -23.38
CA LEU A 105 8.06 8.00 -23.38
C LEU A 105 9.43 8.71 -23.42
N GLY A 106 10.52 7.99 -23.70
CA GLY A 106 11.84 8.56 -23.95
C GLY A 106 12.78 8.63 -22.75
N CYS A 107 12.37 8.16 -21.58
CA CYS A 107 13.25 8.17 -20.41
C CYS A 107 14.36 7.12 -20.49
N ASN A 108 15.54 7.48 -20.01
CA ASN A 108 16.62 6.53 -19.78
C ASN A 108 16.49 5.96 -18.36
N ILE A 109 16.31 4.63 -18.26
CA ILE A 109 16.13 3.93 -16.98
C ILE A 109 17.05 2.71 -16.98
N THR A 110 17.91 2.64 -15.97
CA THR A 110 19.00 1.65 -15.90
C THR A 110 18.56 0.25 -15.54
N SER A 111 17.45 0.10 -14.80
CA SER A 111 16.96 -1.20 -14.32
C SER A 111 15.45 -1.18 -14.08
N ASP A 112 14.80 -2.35 -14.12
CA ASP A 112 13.40 -2.54 -13.70
C ASP A 112 13.27 -2.81 -12.20
N GLN A 113 14.39 -3.01 -11.51
CA GLN A 113 14.48 -3.21 -10.07
C GLN A 113 15.38 -2.14 -9.47
N LEU A 114 15.21 -1.88 -8.17
CA LEU A 114 16.08 -0.98 -7.41
C LEU A 114 17.43 -1.65 -7.06
N PRO A 115 18.51 -0.88 -6.93
CA PRO A 115 18.56 0.54 -7.24
C PRO A 115 18.46 0.81 -8.73
N CYS A 116 17.78 1.89 -9.11
CA CYS A 116 17.71 2.32 -10.50
C CYS A 116 17.96 3.82 -10.65
N THR A 117 18.48 4.22 -11.81
CA THR A 117 18.63 5.63 -12.17
C THR A 117 17.67 5.98 -13.27
N ILE A 118 16.97 7.11 -13.11
CA ILE A 118 16.01 7.62 -14.08
C ILE A 118 16.47 8.98 -14.57
N GLN A 119 16.39 9.19 -15.87
CA GLN A 119 16.67 10.45 -16.52
C GLN A 119 15.63 10.69 -17.62
N GLY A 120 14.95 11.83 -17.58
CA GLY A 120 14.07 12.33 -18.61
C GLY A 120 14.79 13.27 -19.59
N PRO A 121 14.07 14.19 -20.23
CA PRO A 121 12.65 14.49 -19.98
C PRO A 121 11.71 13.50 -20.68
N ILE A 122 10.57 13.26 -20.06
CA ILE A 122 9.47 12.51 -20.65
C ILE A 122 8.89 13.26 -21.85
N THR A 123 8.49 12.54 -22.90
CA THR A 123 7.93 13.12 -24.13
C THR A 123 6.50 12.64 -24.37
N ALA A 124 5.78 13.33 -25.26
CA ALA A 124 4.44 12.89 -25.70
C ALA A 124 4.47 11.51 -26.35
N GLY A 125 3.43 10.73 -26.15
CA GLY A 125 3.34 9.39 -26.74
C GLY A 125 2.18 8.57 -26.20
N ASN A 126 2.02 7.36 -26.78
CA ASN A 126 1.06 6.39 -26.30
C ASN A 126 1.80 5.28 -25.56
N ILE A 127 1.31 4.91 -24.38
CA ILE A 127 1.87 3.85 -23.57
C ILE A 127 0.85 2.78 -23.23
N VAL A 128 1.36 1.64 -22.84
CA VAL A 128 0.57 0.53 -22.34
C VAL A 128 1.01 0.23 -20.90
N VAL A 129 0.05 0.18 -19.99
CA VAL A 129 0.28 -0.11 -18.56
C VAL A 129 -0.41 -1.42 -18.21
N ASP A 130 0.37 -2.43 -17.87
CA ASP A 130 -0.15 -3.70 -17.38
C ASP A 130 -0.45 -3.63 -15.89
N LEU A 131 -1.70 -3.92 -15.52
CA LEU A 131 -2.18 -3.90 -14.14
C LEU A 131 -2.43 -5.30 -13.56
N SER A 132 -2.01 -6.36 -14.24
CA SER A 132 -2.23 -7.74 -13.77
C SER A 132 -1.43 -8.11 -12.51
N GLU A 133 -0.33 -7.41 -12.25
CA GLU A 133 0.50 -7.64 -11.06
C GLU A 133 0.32 -6.55 -9.98
N SER A 134 0.02 -5.29 -10.38
CA SER A 134 -0.07 -4.16 -9.46
C SER A 134 -0.78 -2.95 -10.07
N SER A 135 -1.62 -2.30 -9.28
CA SER A 135 -2.24 -1.00 -9.65
C SER A 135 -1.28 0.20 -9.51
N GLN A 136 -0.13 0.02 -8.87
CA GLN A 136 0.77 1.13 -8.49
C GLN A 136 1.41 1.85 -9.68
N ALA A 137 1.62 1.17 -10.83
CA ALA A 137 2.17 1.80 -12.02
C ALA A 137 1.24 2.91 -12.55
N LEU A 138 -0.05 2.64 -12.64
CA LEU A 138 -1.04 3.62 -13.06
C LEU A 138 -1.21 4.75 -12.04
N THR A 139 -1.30 4.42 -10.76
CA THR A 139 -1.32 5.40 -9.66
C THR A 139 -0.14 6.37 -9.76
N ALA A 140 1.08 5.86 -9.96
CA ALA A 140 2.28 6.67 -10.07
C ALA A 140 2.23 7.64 -11.26
N LEU A 141 1.82 7.14 -12.43
CA LEU A 141 1.71 7.95 -13.64
C LEU A 141 0.66 9.06 -13.49
N ILE A 142 -0.50 8.77 -12.94
CA ILE A 142 -1.56 9.79 -12.74
C ILE A 142 -1.10 10.85 -11.73
N LEU A 143 -0.52 10.45 -10.59
CA LEU A 143 -0.04 11.39 -9.58
C LEU A 143 1.13 12.26 -10.06
N ALA A 144 1.93 11.77 -11.02
CA ALA A 144 3.02 12.54 -11.62
C ALA A 144 2.55 13.40 -12.82
N SER A 145 1.39 13.08 -13.42
CA SER A 145 0.92 13.69 -14.66
C SER A 145 0.70 15.21 -14.66
N PRO A 146 0.46 15.90 -13.52
CA PRO A 146 0.43 17.37 -13.54
C PRO A 146 1.68 18.00 -14.16
N SER A 147 2.83 17.37 -13.99
CA SER A 147 4.13 17.84 -14.49
C SER A 147 4.55 17.22 -15.84
N PHE A 148 3.69 16.43 -16.47
CA PHE A 148 3.97 15.80 -17.75
C PHE A 148 3.67 16.73 -18.92
N PRO A 149 4.34 16.58 -20.09
CA PRO A 149 3.97 17.31 -21.28
C PRO A 149 2.58 16.85 -21.80
N PRO A 150 1.88 17.71 -22.58
CA PRO A 150 0.62 17.30 -23.20
C PRO A 150 0.81 16.19 -24.24
N GLY A 151 -0.24 15.41 -24.47
CA GLY A 151 -0.25 14.38 -25.53
C GLY A 151 0.27 13.02 -25.10
N ILE A 152 0.20 12.68 -23.82
CA ILE A 152 0.44 11.32 -23.32
C ILE A 152 -0.90 10.63 -23.09
N GLU A 153 -1.09 9.47 -23.71
CA GLU A 153 -2.25 8.59 -23.51
C GLU A 153 -1.79 7.22 -23.00
N ALA A 154 -2.41 6.75 -21.92
CA ALA A 154 -2.18 5.42 -21.37
C ALA A 154 -3.36 4.50 -21.67
N ARG A 155 -3.07 3.31 -22.18
CA ARG A 155 -4.01 2.20 -22.32
C ARG A 155 -3.69 1.15 -21.26
N VAL A 156 -4.72 0.71 -20.54
CA VAL A 156 -4.60 -0.35 -19.53
C VAL A 156 -4.69 -1.71 -20.23
N LEU A 157 -3.78 -2.62 -19.86
CA LEU A 157 -3.82 -4.03 -20.21
C LEU A 157 -3.91 -4.91 -18.95
N GLY A 158 -4.23 -6.17 -19.20
CA GLY A 158 -4.38 -7.18 -18.16
C GLY A 158 -5.69 -7.03 -17.38
N GLU A 159 -5.95 -7.99 -16.54
CA GLU A 159 -7.07 -7.93 -15.60
C GLU A 159 -6.58 -7.26 -14.30
N PRO A 160 -7.04 -6.04 -13.97
CA PRO A 160 -6.46 -5.28 -12.88
C PRO A 160 -6.61 -5.98 -11.53
N VAL A 161 -5.58 -5.89 -10.71
CA VAL A 161 -5.58 -6.28 -9.29
C VAL A 161 -5.54 -5.04 -8.41
N SER A 162 -5.99 -5.18 -7.15
CA SER A 162 -5.96 -4.07 -6.18
C SER A 162 -6.68 -2.81 -6.70
N ARG A 163 -7.78 -2.99 -7.41
CA ARG A 163 -8.54 -1.90 -8.08
C ARG A 163 -8.99 -0.81 -7.13
N GLY A 164 -9.32 -1.15 -5.89
CA GLY A 164 -9.72 -0.17 -4.89
C GLY A 164 -8.72 0.98 -4.71
N TYR A 165 -7.41 0.69 -4.83
CA TYR A 165 -6.38 1.73 -4.72
C TYR A 165 -6.26 2.62 -5.95
N SER A 166 -6.46 2.08 -7.16
CA SER A 166 -6.52 2.92 -8.36
C SER A 166 -7.80 3.75 -8.41
N GLU A 167 -8.94 3.20 -7.99
CA GLU A 167 -10.20 3.94 -7.86
C GLU A 167 -10.07 5.09 -6.85
N LEU A 168 -9.43 4.85 -5.70
CA LEU A 168 -9.11 5.91 -4.73
C LEU A 168 -8.19 6.99 -5.35
N THR A 169 -7.20 6.59 -6.13
CA THR A 169 -6.32 7.52 -6.84
C THR A 169 -7.12 8.40 -7.79
N PHE A 170 -8.02 7.82 -8.59
CA PHE A 170 -8.90 8.57 -9.49
C PHE A 170 -9.76 9.57 -8.71
N GLN A 171 -10.46 9.11 -7.68
CA GLN A 171 -11.32 9.97 -6.85
C GLN A 171 -10.55 11.17 -6.28
N ILE A 172 -9.39 10.93 -5.67
CA ILE A 172 -8.57 12.00 -5.09
C ILE A 172 -8.06 12.96 -6.17
N CYS A 173 -7.60 12.46 -7.32
CA CYS A 173 -7.12 13.30 -8.41
C CYS A 173 -8.26 14.12 -9.03
N GLU A 174 -9.45 13.54 -9.23
CA GLU A 174 -10.65 14.25 -9.71
C GLU A 174 -11.08 15.35 -8.73
N MET A 175 -11.08 15.08 -7.44
CA MET A 175 -11.33 16.09 -6.40
C MET A 175 -10.31 17.23 -6.44
N CYS A 176 -9.09 16.96 -6.88
CA CYS A 176 -8.01 17.93 -7.02
C CYS A 176 -7.93 18.60 -8.41
N GLY A 177 -8.89 18.32 -9.31
CA GLY A 177 -8.99 19.00 -10.61
C GLY A 177 -8.58 18.19 -11.84
N TRP A 178 -8.19 16.92 -11.67
CA TRP A 178 -7.90 16.04 -12.80
C TRP A 178 -9.17 15.61 -13.54
N THR A 179 -9.05 15.45 -14.84
CA THR A 179 -10.13 14.91 -15.68
C THR A 179 -9.61 13.68 -16.41
N PRO A 180 -10.12 12.48 -16.07
CA PRO A 180 -9.70 11.23 -16.66
C PRO A 180 -10.11 11.12 -18.09
N GLY A 181 -9.72 11.15 -19.11
CA GLY A 181 -10.20 10.90 -20.48
C GLY A 181 -11.39 9.93 -20.58
N SER A 182 -11.39 9.04 -21.54
CA SER A 182 -12.40 7.97 -21.64
C SER A 182 -11.98 6.74 -20.82
N SER A 183 -12.93 5.82 -20.57
CA SER A 183 -12.66 4.56 -19.85
C SER A 183 -11.62 3.64 -20.56
N GLU A 184 -11.40 3.83 -21.86
CA GLU A 184 -10.44 3.03 -22.65
C GLU A 184 -9.06 3.70 -22.75
N LYS A 185 -9.00 5.01 -22.58
CA LYS A 185 -7.78 5.81 -22.71
C LYS A 185 -7.69 6.83 -21.59
N ILE A 186 -6.67 6.72 -20.79
CA ILE A 186 -6.37 7.63 -19.71
C ILE A 186 -5.43 8.71 -20.24
N THR A 187 -5.87 9.96 -20.19
CA THR A 187 -5.04 11.09 -20.55
C THR A 187 -4.11 11.44 -19.39
N LEU A 188 -2.81 11.38 -19.67
CA LEU A 188 -1.74 11.78 -18.77
C LEU A 188 -1.11 13.05 -19.36
N GLY A 189 -1.38 14.19 -18.77
CA GLY A 189 -0.86 15.45 -19.30
C GLY A 189 -1.12 16.58 -18.33
N PRO A 190 -0.61 17.77 -18.58
CA PRO A 190 -0.61 18.79 -17.56
C PRO A 190 -2.03 19.15 -17.13
N TRP A 191 -2.22 19.25 -15.84
CA TRP A 191 -3.45 19.74 -15.21
C TRP A 191 -3.13 20.53 -13.94
N ASP A 192 -3.97 21.49 -13.63
CA ASP A 192 -3.79 22.39 -12.50
C ASP A 192 -4.27 21.72 -11.22
N VAL A 193 -3.33 21.41 -10.33
CA VAL A 193 -3.63 20.73 -9.07
C VAL A 193 -4.24 21.71 -8.08
N LYS A 194 -5.46 21.43 -7.62
CA LYS A 194 -6.22 22.21 -6.64
C LYS A 194 -6.51 21.34 -5.42
N THR A 195 -5.64 21.40 -4.43
CA THR A 195 -5.85 20.70 -3.17
C THR A 195 -6.75 21.50 -2.23
N PRO A 196 -7.54 20.83 -1.35
CA PRO A 196 -8.26 21.54 -0.29
C PRO A 196 -7.27 22.17 0.71
N GLN A 197 -7.66 23.25 1.36
CA GLN A 197 -6.85 23.89 2.41
C GLN A 197 -6.61 22.96 3.60
N SER A 198 -7.57 22.08 3.89
CA SER A 198 -7.47 21.07 4.95
C SER A 198 -8.14 19.78 4.51
N ALA A 199 -7.54 18.63 4.85
CA ALA A 199 -8.08 17.31 4.60
C ALA A 199 -7.85 16.40 5.81
N ALA A 200 -8.92 15.76 6.28
CA ALA A 200 -8.83 14.70 7.27
C ALA A 200 -8.46 13.39 6.57
N ILE A 201 -7.41 12.74 7.05
CA ILE A 201 -6.98 11.43 6.57
C ILE A 201 -7.67 10.37 7.43
N PRO A 202 -8.52 9.52 6.85
CA PRO A 202 -9.18 8.46 7.58
C PRO A 202 -8.19 7.40 8.05
N GLY A 203 -8.60 6.58 9.02
CA GLY A 203 -7.84 5.41 9.43
C GLY A 203 -7.65 4.40 8.28
N GLU A 204 -6.58 3.61 8.36
CA GLU A 204 -6.24 2.61 7.35
C GLU A 204 -7.20 1.43 7.41
N LEU A 205 -8.10 1.35 6.43
CA LEU A 205 -9.18 0.34 6.38
C LEU A 205 -8.65 -1.10 6.34
N SER A 206 -7.51 -1.34 5.69
CA SER A 206 -6.93 -2.68 5.61
C SER A 206 -6.40 -3.21 6.94
N LEU A 207 -6.33 -2.38 7.99
CA LEU A 207 -6.01 -2.81 9.36
C LEU A 207 -7.25 -3.32 10.12
N LEU A 208 -8.46 -3.04 9.65
CA LEU A 208 -9.70 -3.45 10.32
C LEU A 208 -9.78 -4.97 10.58
N PRO A 209 -9.41 -5.87 9.64
CA PRO A 209 -9.40 -7.30 9.94
C PRO A 209 -8.42 -7.74 11.04
N ILE A 210 -7.35 -6.96 11.28
CA ILE A 210 -6.43 -7.20 12.40
C ILE A 210 -7.13 -6.87 13.72
N SER A 211 -7.88 -5.77 13.79
CA SER A 211 -8.69 -5.42 14.96
C SER A 211 -9.82 -6.45 15.17
N MET A 212 -10.48 -6.91 14.08
CA MET A 212 -11.49 -7.98 14.16
C MET A 212 -10.91 -9.27 14.72
N LEU A 213 -9.69 -9.63 14.32
CA LEU A 213 -9.00 -10.82 14.85
C LEU A 213 -8.67 -10.64 16.34
N PHE A 214 -8.20 -9.47 16.74
CA PHE A 214 -7.98 -9.16 18.17
C PHE A 214 -9.27 -9.29 18.98
N ASP A 215 -10.36 -8.70 18.50
CA ASP A 215 -11.67 -8.76 19.15
C ASP A 215 -12.21 -10.18 19.29
N LYS A 216 -12.10 -10.98 18.22
CA LYS A 216 -12.50 -12.39 18.20
C LYS A 216 -11.73 -13.22 19.23
N LEU A 217 -10.43 -12.95 19.40
CA LEU A 217 -9.57 -13.67 20.33
C LEU A 217 -9.76 -13.24 21.79
N HIS A 218 -10.02 -11.96 22.05
CA HIS A 218 -10.09 -11.40 23.40
C HIS A 218 -11.51 -11.11 23.88
N GLY A 219 -12.52 -11.24 23.02
CA GLY A 219 -13.91 -10.95 23.38
C GLY A 219 -14.17 -9.45 23.57
N THR A 220 -13.44 -8.61 22.83
CA THR A 220 -13.56 -7.15 22.89
C THR A 220 -14.34 -6.61 21.68
N ASN A 221 -14.59 -5.32 21.64
CA ASN A 221 -15.15 -4.60 20.50
C ASN A 221 -14.37 -3.28 20.32
N THR A 222 -13.21 -3.36 19.69
CA THR A 222 -12.32 -2.21 19.43
C THR A 222 -12.67 -1.47 18.16
N GLN A 223 -13.59 -2.04 17.35
CA GLN A 223 -13.99 -1.49 16.03
C GLN A 223 -15.02 -0.37 16.14
N ASP A 224 -15.61 -0.15 17.31
CA ASP A 224 -16.60 0.91 17.51
C ASP A 224 -15.97 2.28 17.19
N GLY A 225 -16.52 2.98 16.21
CA GLY A 225 -16.07 4.31 15.80
C GLY A 225 -15.01 4.33 14.69
N ILE A 226 -14.64 3.19 14.11
CA ILE A 226 -13.82 3.19 12.88
C ILE A 226 -14.70 3.72 11.73
N ALA A 227 -14.31 4.88 11.20
CA ALA A 227 -15.00 5.47 10.06
C ALA A 227 -14.82 4.59 8.82
N GLU A 228 -15.91 4.37 8.08
CA GLU A 228 -15.84 3.76 6.75
C GLU A 228 -14.98 4.63 5.84
N SER A 229 -13.89 4.10 5.35
CA SER A 229 -13.05 4.81 4.40
C SER A 229 -13.62 4.67 2.99
N GLY A 230 -13.29 5.62 2.11
CA GLY A 230 -13.82 5.70 0.74
C GLY A 230 -13.28 4.63 -0.22
N VAL A 231 -13.03 3.38 0.22
CA VAL A 231 -12.55 2.27 -0.63
C VAL A 231 -13.55 1.10 -0.60
N PRO A 232 -14.67 1.17 -1.37
CA PRO A 232 -15.77 0.20 -1.29
C PRO A 232 -15.34 -1.25 -1.46
N ARG A 233 -14.43 -1.54 -2.40
CA ARG A 233 -13.98 -2.93 -2.67
C ARG A 233 -13.26 -3.58 -1.50
N ILE A 234 -12.53 -2.79 -0.70
CA ILE A 234 -11.89 -3.31 0.50
C ILE A 234 -12.95 -3.57 1.58
N MET A 235 -13.94 -2.68 1.71
CA MET A 235 -15.07 -2.91 2.62
C MET A 235 -15.87 -4.15 2.25
N GLU A 236 -16.22 -4.34 0.97
CA GLU A 236 -16.92 -5.54 0.49
C GLU A 236 -16.17 -6.83 0.88
N ALA A 237 -14.83 -6.83 0.73
CA ALA A 237 -14.02 -7.97 1.13
C ALA A 237 -13.99 -8.17 2.65
N ILE A 238 -13.92 -7.08 3.44
CA ILE A 238 -13.98 -7.14 4.90
C ILE A 238 -15.35 -7.63 5.37
N ASP A 239 -16.43 -7.17 4.77
CA ASP A 239 -17.77 -7.59 5.10
C ASP A 239 -17.98 -9.08 4.78
N ALA A 240 -17.46 -9.57 3.65
CA ALA A 240 -17.48 -10.99 3.33
C ALA A 240 -16.71 -11.84 4.38
N VAL A 241 -15.56 -11.36 4.86
CA VAL A 241 -14.84 -12.02 5.97
C VAL A 241 -15.63 -11.96 7.27
N ARG A 242 -16.35 -10.87 7.53
CA ARG A 242 -17.20 -10.68 8.73
C ARG A 242 -18.43 -11.56 8.73
N GLU A 243 -19.06 -11.76 7.57
CA GLU A 243 -20.25 -12.61 7.40
C GLU A 243 -19.95 -14.07 7.72
N ASP A 244 -18.70 -14.52 7.46
CA ASP A 244 -18.20 -15.86 7.85
C ASP A 244 -19.19 -16.98 7.45
N ASP A 245 -19.63 -16.98 6.19
CA ASP A 245 -20.65 -17.90 5.67
C ASP A 245 -20.07 -19.28 5.28
N GLY A 246 -18.73 -19.41 5.26
CA GLY A 246 -18.02 -20.62 4.84
C GLY A 246 -17.85 -20.75 3.33
N GLY A 247 -18.15 -19.70 2.58
CA GLY A 247 -18.05 -19.65 1.12
C GLY A 247 -16.67 -19.27 0.60
N THR A 248 -16.62 -18.89 -0.68
CA THR A 248 -15.42 -18.41 -1.36
C THR A 248 -15.36 -16.89 -1.32
N ILE A 249 -14.24 -16.35 -0.85
CA ILE A 249 -13.96 -14.91 -0.79
C ILE A 249 -12.82 -14.57 -1.76
N SER A 250 -13.07 -13.68 -2.71
CA SER A 250 -12.00 -13.15 -3.56
C SER A 250 -11.35 -11.95 -2.90
N LEU A 251 -10.04 -12.05 -2.62
CA LEU A 251 -9.23 -10.96 -2.08
C LEU A 251 -8.36 -10.28 -3.15
N ARG A 252 -8.72 -10.42 -4.43
CA ARG A 252 -8.00 -9.83 -5.56
C ARG A 252 -7.83 -8.31 -5.42
N ASP A 253 -8.85 -7.63 -4.92
CA ASP A 253 -8.86 -6.18 -4.75
C ASP A 253 -8.52 -5.72 -3.31
N ALA A 254 -8.37 -6.67 -2.39
CA ALA A 254 -8.11 -6.41 -0.97
C ALA A 254 -6.94 -7.27 -0.44
N SER A 255 -5.89 -7.41 -1.23
CA SER A 255 -4.77 -8.31 -0.93
C SER A 255 -3.99 -8.00 0.36
N ASP A 256 -4.20 -6.83 0.95
CA ASP A 256 -3.55 -6.43 2.20
C ASP A 256 -4.22 -7.00 3.46
N ILE A 257 -5.42 -7.61 3.31
CA ILE A 257 -6.12 -8.25 4.43
C ILE A 257 -5.95 -9.78 4.48
N ILE A 258 -5.19 -10.38 3.57
CA ILE A 258 -5.07 -11.85 3.40
C ILE A 258 -4.76 -12.54 4.72
N THR A 259 -3.70 -12.12 5.41
CA THR A 259 -3.20 -12.83 6.60
C THR A 259 -4.23 -12.83 7.74
N PRO A 260 -4.76 -11.69 8.20
CA PRO A 260 -5.79 -11.70 9.24
C PRO A 260 -7.10 -12.35 8.78
N ALA A 261 -7.49 -12.22 7.50
CA ALA A 261 -8.69 -12.87 6.96
C ALA A 261 -8.60 -14.40 7.03
N ALA A 262 -7.46 -14.98 6.67
CA ALA A 262 -7.23 -16.41 6.74
C ALA A 262 -7.42 -16.95 8.18
N PHE A 263 -6.92 -16.24 9.19
CA PHE A 263 -7.14 -16.62 10.59
C PHE A 263 -8.59 -16.42 11.05
N LEU A 264 -9.25 -15.32 10.64
CA LEU A 264 -10.66 -15.11 10.95
C LEU A 264 -11.52 -16.23 10.42
N MET A 265 -11.29 -16.68 9.18
CA MET A 265 -11.98 -17.81 8.57
C MET A 265 -11.67 -19.14 9.29
N ALA A 266 -10.40 -19.41 9.61
CA ALA A 266 -10.02 -20.62 10.33
C ALA A 266 -10.68 -20.76 11.71
N LEU A 267 -10.77 -19.64 12.44
CA LEU A 267 -11.45 -19.55 13.74
C LEU A 267 -12.99 -19.54 13.61
N GLY A 268 -13.49 -19.31 12.41
CA GLY A 268 -14.91 -19.26 12.06
C GLY A 268 -15.38 -20.52 11.33
N ARG A 269 -16.13 -20.33 10.24
CA ARG A 269 -16.69 -21.45 9.46
C ARG A 269 -15.73 -22.02 8.41
N GLY A 270 -14.60 -21.37 8.16
CA GLY A 270 -13.69 -21.75 7.08
C GLY A 270 -14.13 -21.21 5.73
N GLY A 271 -13.74 -21.88 4.66
CA GLY A 271 -14.06 -21.51 3.29
C GLY A 271 -12.82 -21.40 2.40
N GLU A 272 -12.95 -20.67 1.30
CA GLU A 272 -11.89 -20.49 0.31
C GLU A 272 -11.53 -19.01 0.19
N ILE A 273 -10.23 -18.72 0.16
CA ILE A 273 -9.68 -17.42 -0.29
C ILE A 273 -9.11 -17.63 -1.68
N SER A 274 -9.45 -16.73 -2.64
CA SER A 274 -9.00 -16.78 -4.03
C SER A 274 -8.55 -15.41 -4.53
N GLY A 275 -7.95 -15.38 -5.73
CA GLY A 275 -7.57 -14.15 -6.42
C GLY A 275 -6.29 -13.51 -5.89
N ILE A 276 -5.42 -14.23 -5.19
CA ILE A 276 -4.27 -13.68 -4.47
C ILE A 276 -2.90 -14.05 -5.05
N ALA A 277 -2.80 -14.72 -6.21
CA ALA A 277 -1.52 -15.13 -6.81
C ALA A 277 -0.53 -13.98 -7.02
N HIS A 278 -1.03 -12.77 -7.33
CA HIS A 278 -0.22 -11.55 -7.50
C HIS A 278 0.51 -11.11 -6.23
N THR A 279 0.15 -11.64 -5.06
CA THR A 279 0.74 -11.24 -3.77
C THR A 279 2.06 -11.94 -3.46
N ARG A 280 2.49 -12.90 -4.29
CA ARG A 280 3.83 -13.51 -4.21
C ARG A 280 4.96 -12.51 -4.48
N GLY A 281 4.67 -11.39 -5.15
CA GLY A 281 5.61 -10.32 -5.45
C GLY A 281 5.44 -9.05 -4.59
N LYS A 282 4.74 -9.13 -3.46
CA LYS A 282 4.56 -8.00 -2.50
C LYS A 282 5.81 -7.83 -1.61
N GLU A 283 5.62 -7.36 -0.36
CA GLU A 283 6.67 -7.23 0.66
C GLU A 283 7.38 -8.55 0.93
N SER A 284 6.62 -9.64 0.80
CA SER A 284 7.05 -11.03 0.89
C SER A 284 6.17 -11.88 -0.04
N ASP A 285 6.44 -13.17 -0.19
CA ASP A 285 5.45 -14.12 -0.71
C ASP A 285 4.35 -14.30 0.34
N ARG A 286 3.31 -13.46 0.28
CA ARG A 286 2.23 -13.45 1.28
C ARG A 286 1.46 -14.75 1.36
N ILE A 287 1.35 -15.52 0.27
CA ILE A 287 0.71 -16.82 0.29
C ILE A 287 1.53 -17.77 1.17
N THR A 288 2.81 -17.89 0.86
CA THR A 288 3.71 -18.77 1.62
C THR A 288 3.83 -18.34 3.08
N ASN A 289 4.01 -17.05 3.35
CA ASN A 289 4.20 -16.56 4.71
C ASN A 289 2.94 -16.59 5.55
N THR A 290 1.75 -16.40 4.95
CA THR A 290 0.49 -16.62 5.66
C THR A 290 0.32 -18.10 6.02
N ALA A 291 0.63 -19.02 5.10
CA ALA A 291 0.54 -20.45 5.37
C ALA A 291 1.51 -20.87 6.49
N ASN A 292 2.76 -20.41 6.45
CA ASN A 292 3.76 -20.68 7.49
C ASN A 292 3.32 -20.14 8.86
N LEU A 293 2.74 -18.93 8.87
CA LEU A 293 2.20 -18.35 10.11
C LEU A 293 1.03 -19.18 10.65
N MET A 294 0.12 -19.62 9.78
CA MET A 294 -1.01 -20.48 10.18
C MET A 294 -0.53 -21.81 10.76
N GLU A 295 0.42 -22.47 10.11
CA GLU A 295 1.03 -23.70 10.60
C GLU A 295 1.71 -23.49 11.96
N ALA A 296 2.50 -22.41 12.12
CA ALA A 296 3.17 -22.09 13.37
C ALA A 296 2.21 -21.95 14.55
N PHE A 297 1.02 -21.37 14.32
CA PHE A 297 -0.04 -21.27 15.31
C PHE A 297 -0.99 -22.47 15.34
N GLY A 298 -0.66 -23.55 14.63
CA GLY A 298 -1.36 -24.84 14.69
C GLY A 298 -2.65 -24.89 13.88
N ILE A 299 -2.81 -24.01 12.89
CA ILE A 299 -3.93 -24.00 11.96
C ILE A 299 -3.58 -24.80 10.71
N GLU A 300 -4.47 -25.70 10.30
CA GLU A 300 -4.38 -26.48 9.08
C GLU A 300 -5.08 -25.76 7.91
N LEU A 301 -4.40 -25.69 6.76
CA LEU A 301 -4.95 -25.16 5.52
C LEU A 301 -4.38 -25.92 4.33
N ASP A 302 -5.08 -25.82 3.18
CA ASP A 302 -4.61 -26.35 1.91
C ASP A 302 -4.25 -25.15 1.00
N VAL A 303 -2.95 -25.04 0.67
CA VAL A 303 -2.41 -23.95 -0.12
C VAL A 303 -2.64 -24.23 -1.60
N GLN A 304 -3.30 -23.30 -2.28
CA GLN A 304 -3.55 -23.32 -3.71
C GLN A 304 -2.60 -22.37 -4.45
N GLU A 305 -2.54 -22.46 -5.77
CA GLU A 305 -1.74 -21.55 -6.60
C GLU A 305 -2.17 -20.09 -6.40
N ASP A 306 -3.47 -19.84 -6.32
CA ASP A 306 -4.11 -18.53 -6.24
C ASP A 306 -4.87 -18.30 -4.92
N GLY A 307 -4.61 -19.09 -3.89
CA GLY A 307 -5.37 -18.94 -2.66
C GLY A 307 -5.18 -20.01 -1.60
N PHE A 308 -6.21 -20.17 -0.78
CA PHE A 308 -6.27 -21.15 0.32
C PHE A 308 -7.64 -21.80 0.41
N ASN A 309 -7.65 -23.13 0.72
CA ASN A 309 -8.81 -23.78 1.31
C ASN A 309 -8.57 -23.91 2.83
N ILE A 310 -9.48 -23.37 3.61
CA ILE A 310 -9.33 -23.24 5.07
C ILE A 310 -10.49 -23.97 5.75
N LYS A 311 -10.14 -24.95 6.60
CA LYS A 311 -11.10 -25.62 7.45
C LYS A 311 -11.51 -24.70 8.61
N GLY A 312 -12.79 -24.60 8.88
CA GLY A 312 -13.30 -23.79 10.00
C GLY A 312 -13.29 -24.52 11.34
N GLY A 313 -13.62 -23.78 12.40
CA GLY A 313 -13.73 -24.29 13.77
C GLY A 313 -12.40 -24.71 14.38
N GLN A 314 -11.30 -24.15 13.91
CA GLN A 314 -9.98 -24.42 14.44
C GLN A 314 -9.63 -23.51 15.62
N GLU A 315 -8.67 -23.90 16.41
CA GLU A 315 -8.16 -23.12 17.55
C GLU A 315 -6.66 -22.89 17.41
N ILE A 316 -6.23 -21.66 17.70
CA ILE A 316 -4.81 -21.33 17.71
C ILE A 316 -4.11 -21.89 18.94
N ARG A 317 -2.85 -22.25 18.79
CA ARG A 317 -1.96 -22.69 19.89
C ARG A 317 -0.66 -21.91 19.86
N LYS A 318 0.00 -21.92 21.02
CA LYS A 318 1.31 -21.29 21.17
C LYS A 318 2.31 -21.97 20.22
N PRO A 319 3.04 -21.20 19.40
CA PRO A 319 4.14 -21.72 18.60
C PRO A 319 5.24 -22.33 19.48
N ASP A 320 5.80 -23.46 19.04
CA ASP A 320 6.93 -24.12 19.72
C ASP A 320 8.26 -23.42 19.44
N GLU A 321 8.37 -22.76 18.28
CA GLU A 321 9.57 -22.08 17.81
C GLU A 321 9.34 -20.57 17.65
N VAL A 322 10.42 -19.83 17.35
CA VAL A 322 10.36 -18.41 17.00
C VAL A 322 9.64 -18.25 15.66
N VAL A 323 8.62 -17.39 15.64
CA VAL A 323 7.90 -17.04 14.41
C VAL A 323 8.61 -15.89 13.71
N PHE A 324 9.04 -16.11 12.47
CA PHE A 324 9.64 -15.09 11.61
C PHE A 324 8.58 -14.43 10.74
N THR A 325 8.67 -13.11 10.56
CA THR A 325 7.67 -12.33 9.84
C THR A 325 8.12 -11.91 8.44
N GLU A 326 9.31 -12.33 8.05
CA GLU A 326 9.90 -12.21 6.70
C GLU A 326 9.83 -10.77 6.12
N GLY A 327 9.94 -9.76 6.98
CA GLY A 327 9.91 -8.36 6.56
C GLY A 327 8.51 -7.82 6.19
N ASP A 328 7.45 -8.60 6.40
CA ASP A 328 6.07 -8.19 6.06
C ASP A 328 5.33 -7.69 7.30
N HIS A 329 4.99 -6.40 7.29
CA HIS A 329 4.29 -5.77 8.40
C HIS A 329 2.89 -6.35 8.66
N ARG A 330 2.19 -6.88 7.64
CA ARG A 330 0.86 -7.50 7.79
C ARG A 330 0.97 -8.84 8.50
N VAL A 331 1.99 -9.61 8.16
CA VAL A 331 2.32 -10.86 8.86
C VAL A 331 2.74 -10.56 10.29
N ALA A 332 3.59 -9.56 10.51
CA ALA A 332 4.06 -9.15 11.83
C ALA A 332 2.90 -8.74 12.75
N MET A 333 2.03 -7.83 12.29
CA MET A 333 0.89 -7.37 13.09
C MET A 333 -0.06 -8.52 13.42
N THR A 334 -0.34 -9.41 12.46
CA THR A 334 -1.19 -10.59 12.71
C THR A 334 -0.55 -11.53 13.73
N ALA A 335 0.76 -11.84 13.60
CA ALA A 335 1.49 -12.67 14.53
C ALA A 335 1.48 -12.12 15.97
N ILE A 336 1.63 -10.80 16.14
CA ILE A 336 1.58 -10.13 17.43
C ILE A 336 0.19 -10.28 18.08
N VAL A 337 -0.87 -10.09 17.30
CA VAL A 337 -2.25 -10.28 17.77
C VAL A 337 -2.49 -11.73 18.20
N LEU A 338 -2.05 -12.72 17.45
CA LEU A 338 -2.16 -14.13 17.82
C LEU A 338 -1.37 -14.44 19.11
N ALA A 339 -0.10 -14.00 19.16
CA ALA A 339 0.76 -14.19 20.32
C ALA A 339 0.23 -13.48 21.56
N SER A 340 -0.50 -12.38 21.43
CA SER A 340 -1.16 -11.71 22.57
C SER A 340 -2.16 -12.62 23.29
N LYS A 341 -2.76 -13.60 22.58
CA LYS A 341 -3.71 -14.57 23.14
C LYS A 341 -3.01 -15.82 23.70
N VAL A 342 -2.18 -16.48 22.90
CA VAL A 342 -1.64 -17.81 23.27
C VAL A 342 -0.17 -17.78 23.69
N GLY A 343 0.51 -16.64 23.55
CA GLY A 343 1.94 -16.51 23.76
C GLY A 343 2.74 -16.90 22.52
N GLY A 344 4.05 -16.76 22.61
CA GLY A 344 4.99 -17.05 21.53
C GLY A 344 6.11 -16.01 21.48
N VAL A 345 7.13 -16.26 20.67
CA VAL A 345 8.23 -15.35 20.40
C VAL A 345 8.14 -14.94 18.92
N ILE A 346 7.95 -13.67 18.65
CA ILE A 346 7.83 -13.13 17.30
C ILE A 346 9.11 -12.34 16.98
N SER A 347 9.74 -12.65 15.87
CA SER A 347 10.89 -11.92 15.32
C SER A 347 10.42 -11.00 14.20
N GLY A 348 11.01 -9.81 14.10
CA GLY A 348 10.65 -8.82 13.08
C GLY A 348 9.44 -7.97 13.47
N THR A 349 9.19 -7.75 14.77
CA THR A 349 8.08 -6.89 15.25
C THR A 349 8.28 -5.42 14.88
N GLU A 350 9.52 -5.00 14.63
CA GLU A 350 9.89 -3.66 14.14
C GLU A 350 9.29 -3.31 12.78
N TRP A 351 8.87 -4.30 11.99
CA TRP A 351 8.20 -4.07 10.71
C TRP A 351 6.83 -3.42 10.86
N CYS A 352 6.21 -3.50 12.04
CA CYS A 352 4.95 -2.79 12.31
C CYS A 352 5.11 -1.27 12.18
N GLU A 353 6.30 -0.73 12.48
CA GLU A 353 6.61 0.71 12.40
C GLU A 353 6.52 1.27 10.98
N VAL A 354 6.53 0.40 9.95
CA VAL A 354 6.38 0.79 8.55
C VAL A 354 5.02 1.45 8.30
N THR A 355 3.96 0.90 8.91
CA THR A 355 2.57 1.36 8.72
C THR A 355 1.88 1.84 9.99
N HIS A 356 2.20 1.26 11.14
CA HIS A 356 1.53 1.58 12.41
C HIS A 356 2.53 1.67 13.56
N PRO A 357 3.20 2.83 13.73
CA PRO A 357 4.09 3.06 14.87
C PRO A 357 3.40 2.85 16.21
N GLY A 358 4.07 2.14 17.13
CA GLY A 358 3.52 1.83 18.45
C GLY A 358 2.47 0.71 18.48
N PHE A 359 2.33 -0.09 17.40
CA PHE A 359 1.36 -1.18 17.34
C PHE A 359 1.56 -2.23 18.44
N VAL A 360 2.80 -2.60 18.73
CA VAL A 360 3.15 -3.58 19.77
C VAL A 360 2.65 -3.12 21.14
N GLU A 361 2.97 -1.88 21.51
CA GLU A 361 2.56 -1.28 22.78
C GLU A 361 1.04 -1.17 22.88
N MET A 362 0.37 -0.85 21.78
CA MET A 362 -1.09 -0.77 21.72
C MET A 362 -1.72 -2.13 22.01
N VAL A 363 -1.27 -3.21 21.35
CA VAL A 363 -1.79 -4.57 21.57
C VAL A 363 -1.54 -5.05 23.00
N LEU A 364 -0.32 -4.84 23.53
CA LEU A 364 0.03 -5.22 24.89
C LEU A 364 -0.75 -4.38 25.94
N GLY A 365 -0.97 -3.11 25.67
CA GLY A 365 -1.76 -2.21 26.52
C GLY A 365 -3.25 -2.58 26.52
N ALA A 366 -3.81 -2.99 25.39
CA ALA A 366 -5.20 -3.45 25.30
C ALA A 366 -5.41 -4.78 26.02
N LYS A 367 -4.47 -5.73 25.90
CA LYS A 367 -4.49 -7.01 26.63
C LYS A 367 -4.53 -6.81 28.15
N ASN A 368 -3.79 -5.85 28.69
CA ASN A 368 -3.69 -5.62 30.13
C ASN A 368 -4.92 -4.91 30.76
N ARG A 369 -5.85 -4.42 29.93
CA ARG A 369 -7.10 -3.78 30.39
C ARG A 369 -8.29 -4.75 30.49
N ASN A 370 -8.14 -5.96 30.00
CA ASN A 370 -9.11 -7.05 30.03
C ASN A 370 -8.69 -8.14 31.01
#